data_4bfae8ccd19202d72e05ed849203417f
#
_entry.id   4bfae8ccd19202d72e05ed849203417f
#
_cell.length_a   1.000
_cell.length_b   1.000
_cell.length_c   1.000
_cell.angle_alpha   90.00
_cell.angle_beta   90.00
_cell.angle_gamma   90.00
#
_symmetry.space_group_name_H-M   'P 1'
#
loop_
_entity.id
_entity.type
_entity.pdbx_description
1 polymer ?
#
loop_
_entity_poly.entity_id
_entity_poly.type
_entity_poly.pdbx_seq_one_letter_code
_entity_poly.pdbx_strand_id
1 'polypeptide(L)'
;MKYGLNLFATLLKEDLVEQTSDWNAGVTAIQSGAVASSPIGAWYSSTIQGAEDQSGKWAIAPTPSLPANMQKAQASNLGGAGWYVIKGVSGEENAKDFLKKTFATNEDLMGTLAKEIGLVSTMLSAKDQPAYQESSEFYSGQKVFEDFSKWTAEIPQVNYGQETYAIEAVVAESLHRIINGEDTDKVLADTQKQVEAQLAN
;
A
#
# COMPACT_ATOMS: atom_id res chain seq x y z
N MET A 1 -8.02 -11.80 10.43
CA MET A 1 -6.78 -12.51 10.02
C MET A 1 -7.11 -13.84 9.31
N LYS A 2 -7.74 -14.82 9.94
CA LYS A 2 -8.06 -16.15 9.37
C LYS A 2 -8.61 -16.10 7.92
N TYR A 3 -9.61 -15.25 7.67
CA TYR A 3 -10.17 -15.11 6.33
C TYR A 3 -9.13 -14.68 5.27
N GLY A 4 -8.33 -13.67 5.57
CA GLY A 4 -7.31 -13.18 4.63
C GLY A 4 -6.23 -14.24 4.34
N LEU A 5 -5.75 -14.95 5.36
CA LEU A 5 -4.77 -16.01 5.18
C LEU A 5 -5.32 -17.18 4.35
N ASN A 6 -6.57 -17.59 4.63
CA ASN A 6 -7.22 -18.64 3.84
C ASN A 6 -7.48 -18.20 2.40
N LEU A 7 -7.90 -16.95 2.18
CA LEU A 7 -8.07 -16.40 0.84
C LEU A 7 -6.77 -16.45 0.06
N PHE A 8 -5.68 -15.95 0.65
CA PHE A 8 -4.38 -15.95 -0.01
C PHE A 8 -3.86 -17.37 -0.29
N ALA A 9 -3.99 -18.28 0.67
CA ALA A 9 -3.64 -19.69 0.46
C ALA A 9 -4.47 -20.35 -0.66
N THR A 10 -5.76 -19.96 -0.77
CA THR A 10 -6.63 -20.44 -1.87
C THR A 10 -6.15 -19.92 -3.21
N LEU A 11 -5.86 -18.61 -3.31
CA LEU A 11 -5.37 -18.01 -4.55
C LEU A 11 -4.08 -18.67 -5.04
N LEU A 12 -3.17 -19.00 -4.12
CA LEU A 12 -1.94 -19.72 -4.45
C LEU A 12 -2.20 -21.16 -4.91
N LYS A 13 -3.10 -21.89 -4.24
CA LYS A 13 -3.44 -23.29 -4.61
C LYS A 13 -4.13 -23.39 -5.97
N GLU A 14 -4.92 -22.38 -6.33
CA GLU A 14 -5.63 -22.29 -7.61
C GLU A 14 -4.78 -21.68 -8.73
N ASP A 15 -3.48 -21.43 -8.48
CA ASP A 15 -2.55 -20.81 -9.44
C ASP A 15 -3.02 -19.46 -10.00
N LEU A 16 -3.65 -18.64 -9.12
CA LEU A 16 -4.20 -17.33 -9.46
C LEU A 16 -3.26 -16.17 -9.08
N VAL A 17 -2.11 -16.48 -8.50
CA VAL A 17 -1.13 -15.49 -8.04
C VAL A 17 0.25 -15.81 -8.61
N GLU A 18 0.82 -14.84 -9.31
CA GLU A 18 2.22 -14.89 -9.72
C GLU A 18 3.11 -14.59 -8.51
N GLN A 19 3.98 -15.53 -8.17
CA GLN A 19 4.96 -15.36 -7.10
C GLN A 19 6.27 -14.83 -7.68
N THR A 20 6.69 -13.66 -7.24
CA THR A 20 7.91 -13.01 -7.71
C THR A 20 8.99 -13.02 -6.63
N SER A 21 10.25 -13.19 -7.05
CA SER A 21 11.39 -13.31 -6.13
C SER A 21 11.77 -11.98 -5.46
N ASP A 22 11.50 -10.88 -6.13
CA ASP A 22 11.91 -9.55 -5.70
C ASP A 22 11.05 -8.46 -6.36
N TRP A 23 11.33 -7.23 -6.01
CA TRP A 23 10.66 -6.04 -6.56
C TRP A 23 10.72 -5.96 -8.09
N ASN A 24 11.91 -6.15 -8.68
CA ASN A 24 12.09 -6.00 -10.12
C ASN A 24 11.32 -7.08 -10.89
N ALA A 25 11.29 -8.30 -10.38
CA ALA A 25 10.48 -9.38 -10.95
C ALA A 25 9.00 -9.05 -10.91
N GLY A 26 8.49 -8.46 -9.82
CA GLY A 26 7.11 -7.98 -9.70
C GLY A 26 6.77 -6.87 -10.70
N VAL A 27 7.66 -5.89 -10.86
CA VAL A 27 7.50 -4.83 -11.86
C VAL A 27 7.47 -5.42 -13.26
N THR A 28 8.36 -6.36 -13.58
CA THR A 28 8.42 -7.03 -14.87
C THR A 28 7.14 -7.82 -15.15
N ALA A 29 6.61 -8.55 -14.18
CA ALA A 29 5.37 -9.31 -14.33
C ALA A 29 4.17 -8.42 -14.70
N ILE A 30 4.05 -7.26 -14.08
CA ILE A 30 3.01 -6.26 -14.40
C ILE A 30 3.25 -5.66 -15.79
N GLN A 31 4.44 -5.17 -16.06
CA GLN A 31 4.76 -4.43 -17.28
C GLN A 31 4.79 -5.33 -18.53
N SER A 32 5.02 -6.63 -18.37
CA SER A 32 4.92 -7.60 -19.48
C SER A 32 3.48 -8.06 -19.75
N GLY A 33 2.52 -7.72 -18.88
CA GLY A 33 1.14 -8.20 -18.98
C GLY A 33 0.95 -9.64 -18.50
N ALA A 34 1.92 -10.21 -17.78
CA ALA A 34 1.77 -11.54 -17.18
C ALA A 34 0.73 -11.56 -16.06
N VAL A 35 0.51 -10.42 -15.40
CA VAL A 35 -0.49 -10.23 -14.33
C VAL A 35 -1.50 -9.16 -14.74
N ALA A 36 -2.78 -9.46 -14.52
CA ALA A 36 -3.88 -8.55 -14.88
C ALA A 36 -4.27 -7.58 -13.75
N SER A 37 -3.82 -7.80 -12.52
CA SER A 37 -4.13 -6.94 -11.37
C SER A 37 -3.06 -7.03 -10.29
N SER A 38 -2.93 -5.96 -9.50
CA SER A 38 -2.03 -5.92 -8.34
C SER A 38 -2.70 -5.16 -7.20
N PRO A 39 -3.01 -5.81 -6.05
CA PRO A 39 -3.51 -5.15 -4.85
C PRO A 39 -2.34 -4.52 -4.08
N ILE A 40 -1.96 -3.31 -4.45
CA ILE A 40 -0.78 -2.61 -3.92
C ILE A 40 -1.11 -1.15 -3.61
N GLY A 41 -0.18 -0.42 -2.98
CA GLY A 41 -0.37 0.98 -2.63
C GLY A 41 -0.48 1.91 -3.85
N ALA A 42 -1.15 3.05 -3.67
CA ALA A 42 -1.41 4.04 -4.72
C ALA A 42 -0.15 4.48 -5.49
N TRP A 43 1.00 4.56 -4.82
CA TRP A 43 2.30 4.92 -5.39
C TRP A 43 2.76 4.00 -6.54
N TYR A 44 2.25 2.77 -6.61
CA TYR A 44 2.57 1.84 -7.68
C TYR A 44 1.96 2.24 -9.03
N SER A 45 0.99 3.14 -9.02
CA SER A 45 0.36 3.63 -10.24
C SER A 45 1.36 4.24 -11.25
N SER A 46 2.38 4.95 -10.77
CA SER A 46 3.44 5.48 -11.63
C SER A 46 4.34 4.39 -12.19
N THR A 47 4.60 3.32 -11.43
CA THR A 47 5.41 2.18 -11.87
C THR A 47 4.73 1.41 -13.01
N ILE A 48 3.41 1.23 -12.94
CA ILE A 48 2.63 0.56 -14.01
C ILE A 48 2.72 1.35 -15.32
N GLN A 49 2.71 2.68 -15.26
CA GLN A 49 2.79 3.55 -16.44
C GLN A 49 4.10 3.40 -17.24
N GLY A 50 5.12 2.76 -16.67
CA GLY A 50 6.33 2.39 -17.41
C GLY A 50 6.09 1.41 -18.57
N ALA A 51 4.94 0.74 -18.62
CA ALA A 51 4.51 -0.09 -19.75
C ALA A 51 3.68 0.74 -20.74
N GLU A 52 4.31 1.60 -21.52
CA GLU A 52 3.65 2.55 -22.43
C GLU A 52 2.68 1.88 -23.42
N ASP A 53 2.98 0.67 -23.88
CA ASP A 53 2.15 -0.14 -24.77
C ASP A 53 0.85 -0.63 -24.14
N GLN A 54 0.71 -0.50 -22.82
CA GLN A 54 -0.48 -0.83 -22.05
C GLN A 54 -1.36 0.40 -21.77
N SER A 55 -1.04 1.56 -22.31
CA SER A 55 -1.85 2.76 -22.16
C SER A 55 -3.30 2.51 -22.59
N GLY A 56 -4.24 2.99 -21.78
CA GLY A 56 -5.68 2.79 -21.99
C GLY A 56 -6.21 1.39 -21.66
N LYS A 57 -5.37 0.49 -21.13
CA LYS A 57 -5.80 -0.88 -20.75
C LYS A 57 -5.96 -1.07 -19.25
N TRP A 58 -5.58 -0.07 -18.44
CA TRP A 58 -5.62 -0.14 -16.98
C TRP A 58 -6.72 0.73 -16.39
N ALA A 59 -7.20 0.33 -15.23
CA ALA A 59 -8.04 1.13 -14.35
C ALA A 59 -7.65 0.87 -12.90
N ILE A 60 -7.91 1.85 -12.04
CA ILE A 60 -7.70 1.73 -10.59
C ILE A 60 -9.07 1.59 -9.93
N ALA A 61 -9.18 0.64 -9.01
CA ALA A 61 -10.39 0.35 -8.27
C ALA A 61 -10.10 0.27 -6.77
N PRO A 62 -11.09 0.53 -5.91
CA PRO A 62 -10.94 0.28 -4.48
C PRO A 62 -10.74 -1.21 -4.21
N THR A 63 -10.16 -1.53 -3.05
CA THR A 63 -10.01 -2.91 -2.62
C THR A 63 -11.37 -3.62 -2.59
N PRO A 64 -11.47 -4.88 -3.04
CA PRO A 64 -12.73 -5.63 -2.95
C PRO A 64 -13.29 -5.67 -1.53
N SER A 65 -14.61 -5.58 -1.42
CA SER A 65 -15.29 -5.65 -0.13
C SER A 65 -15.10 -7.00 0.55
N LEU A 66 -14.87 -6.99 1.85
CA LEU A 66 -14.94 -8.20 2.67
C LEU A 66 -16.39 -8.72 2.74
N PRO A 67 -16.59 -10.01 3.10
CA PRO A 67 -17.92 -10.56 3.35
C PRO A 67 -18.78 -9.69 4.25
N ALA A 68 -20.09 -9.70 4.04
CA ALA A 68 -21.04 -8.79 4.68
C ALA A 68 -21.05 -8.80 6.23
N ASN A 69 -20.56 -9.88 6.84
CA ASN A 69 -20.40 -10.04 8.29
C ASN A 69 -19.08 -9.53 8.83
N MET A 70 -18.24 -8.96 7.99
CA MET A 70 -16.94 -8.36 8.34
C MET A 70 -16.97 -6.85 8.15
N GLN A 71 -15.89 -6.16 8.53
CA GLN A 71 -15.76 -4.72 8.33
C GLN A 71 -15.82 -4.37 6.83
N LYS A 72 -16.66 -3.38 6.49
CA LYS A 72 -16.91 -2.97 5.10
C LYS A 72 -15.97 -1.88 4.62
N ALA A 73 -14.72 -1.92 5.01
CA ALA A 73 -13.73 -0.98 4.47
C ALA A 73 -13.27 -1.47 3.09
N GLN A 74 -13.31 -0.57 2.10
CA GLN A 74 -12.78 -0.80 0.76
C GLN A 74 -11.47 -0.03 0.50
N ALA A 75 -10.95 0.59 1.54
CA ALA A 75 -9.66 1.27 1.53
C ALA A 75 -8.86 0.83 2.76
N SER A 76 -7.56 0.72 2.60
CA SER A 76 -6.64 0.30 3.63
C SER A 76 -5.33 1.05 3.50
N ASN A 77 -4.54 1.05 4.56
CA ASN A 77 -3.19 1.55 4.55
C ASN A 77 -2.28 0.58 5.28
N LEU A 78 -1.16 0.24 4.66
CA LEU A 78 -0.05 -0.46 5.29
C LEU A 78 1.22 0.33 5.00
N GLY A 79 1.86 0.83 6.06
CA GLY A 79 3.03 1.69 5.94
C GLY A 79 2.68 3.18 5.98
N GLY A 80 3.35 3.93 5.16
CA GLY A 80 3.40 5.38 5.17
C GLY A 80 4.82 5.85 5.47
N ALA A 81 5.14 7.08 5.11
CA ALA A 81 6.45 7.66 5.37
C ALA A 81 6.31 8.94 6.18
N GLY A 82 7.17 9.09 7.18
CA GLY A 82 7.27 10.29 7.98
C GLY A 82 8.66 10.93 7.82
N TRP A 83 8.69 12.23 7.91
CA TRP A 83 9.94 12.99 7.96
C TRP A 83 10.30 13.30 9.40
N TYR A 84 11.55 13.09 9.74
CA TYR A 84 12.07 13.32 11.10
C TYR A 84 13.31 14.19 11.05
N VAL A 85 13.43 15.11 12.00
CA VAL A 85 14.63 15.92 12.19
C VAL A 85 15.30 15.45 13.49
N ILE A 86 16.57 15.08 13.40
CA ILE A 86 17.34 14.67 14.58
C ILE A 86 17.64 15.90 15.42
N LYS A 87 17.23 15.86 16.69
CA LYS A 87 17.43 16.95 17.64
C LYS A 87 18.90 17.10 17.99
N GLY A 88 19.36 18.35 18.08
CA GLY A 88 20.72 18.69 18.57
C GLY A 88 21.83 18.54 17.54
N VAL A 89 21.53 18.25 16.27
CA VAL A 89 22.54 18.21 15.20
C VAL A 89 22.74 19.59 14.57
N SER A 90 23.92 19.78 13.97
CA SER A 90 24.19 20.98 13.16
C SER A 90 23.21 21.03 11.99
N GLY A 91 22.53 22.18 11.81
CA GLY A 91 21.53 22.36 10.74
C GLY A 91 20.11 21.93 11.09
N GLU A 92 19.81 21.58 12.35
CA GLU A 92 18.47 21.19 12.79
C GLU A 92 17.40 22.20 12.35
N GLU A 93 17.61 23.48 12.58
CA GLU A 93 16.65 24.54 12.20
C GLU A 93 16.50 24.68 10.68
N ASN A 94 17.57 24.52 9.92
CA ASN A 94 17.52 24.51 8.45
C ASN A 94 16.70 23.32 7.93
N ALA A 95 16.87 22.15 8.53
CA ALA A 95 16.10 20.97 8.16
C ALA A 95 14.60 21.13 8.47
N LYS A 96 14.26 21.71 9.63
CA LYS A 96 12.87 22.05 9.98
C LYS A 96 12.26 23.05 9.00
N ASP A 97 13.01 24.11 8.67
CA ASP A 97 12.55 25.13 7.72
C ASP A 97 12.34 24.54 6.31
N PHE A 98 13.28 23.68 5.87
CA PHE A 98 13.15 22.97 4.61
C PHE A 98 11.88 22.11 4.56
N LEU A 99 11.66 21.24 5.55
CA LEU A 99 10.47 20.38 5.60
C LEU A 99 9.18 21.21 5.65
N LYS A 100 9.18 22.30 6.40
CA LYS A 100 8.03 23.21 6.46
C LYS A 100 7.73 23.82 5.10
N LYS A 101 8.73 24.36 4.42
CA LYS A 101 8.57 25.05 3.13
C LYS A 101 8.29 24.11 1.96
N THR A 102 8.62 22.84 2.08
CA THR A 102 8.39 21.83 1.05
C THR A 102 7.14 21.00 1.36
N PHE A 103 7.27 20.00 2.22
CA PHE A 103 6.25 18.97 2.43
C PHE A 103 5.05 19.42 3.28
N ALA A 104 5.19 20.50 4.07
CA ALA A 104 4.11 20.93 4.95
C ALA A 104 3.27 22.09 4.38
N THR A 105 3.78 22.87 3.43
CA THR A 105 3.06 24.07 2.95
C THR A 105 3.13 24.31 1.45
N ASN A 106 3.86 23.48 0.68
CA ASN A 106 4.02 23.69 -0.76
C ASN A 106 3.06 22.78 -1.55
N GLU A 107 1.90 23.33 -1.87
CA GLU A 107 0.87 22.60 -2.64
C GLU A 107 1.29 22.30 -4.06
N ASP A 108 2.03 23.20 -4.73
CA ASP A 108 2.53 22.99 -6.09
C ASP A 108 3.52 21.82 -6.14
N LEU A 109 4.39 21.72 -5.11
CA LEU A 109 5.26 20.57 -4.98
C LEU A 109 4.47 19.27 -4.83
N MET A 110 3.41 19.28 -4.02
CA MET A 110 2.56 18.08 -3.85
C MET A 110 1.88 17.69 -5.17
N GLY A 111 1.42 18.65 -5.95
CA GLY A 111 0.88 18.41 -7.29
C GLY A 111 1.92 17.81 -8.24
N THR A 112 3.14 18.33 -8.22
CA THR A 112 4.25 17.78 -9.02
C THR A 112 4.59 16.35 -8.61
N LEU A 113 4.73 16.07 -7.31
CA LEU A 113 5.06 14.73 -6.81
C LEU A 113 3.94 13.72 -7.09
N ALA A 114 2.68 14.16 -7.13
CA ALA A 114 1.58 13.31 -7.56
C ALA A 114 1.80 12.81 -9.00
N LYS A 115 2.15 13.69 -9.92
CA LYS A 115 2.38 13.35 -11.33
C LYS A 115 3.64 12.49 -11.55
N GLU A 116 4.75 12.90 -10.93
CA GLU A 116 6.06 12.33 -11.22
C GLU A 116 6.28 10.97 -10.55
N ILE A 117 5.78 10.78 -9.34
CA ILE A 117 6.06 9.59 -8.53
C ILE A 117 4.81 8.92 -7.92
N GLY A 118 3.62 9.35 -8.29
CA GLY A 118 2.39 8.77 -7.77
C GLY A 118 2.12 9.06 -6.29
N LEU A 119 2.68 10.15 -5.74
CA LEU A 119 2.49 10.50 -4.33
C LEU A 119 1.05 10.94 -4.06
N VAL A 120 0.38 10.27 -3.14
CA VAL A 120 -0.87 10.76 -2.57
C VAL A 120 -0.55 11.56 -1.31
N SER A 121 -0.69 12.88 -1.38
CA SER A 121 -0.34 13.79 -0.29
C SER A 121 -1.27 13.65 0.91
N THR A 122 -0.72 13.76 2.11
CA THR A 122 -1.50 13.93 3.35
C THR A 122 -1.94 15.38 3.60
N MET A 123 -1.45 16.33 2.79
CA MET A 123 -1.89 17.72 2.83
C MET A 123 -3.28 17.84 2.20
N LEU A 124 -4.28 18.22 3.00
CA LEU A 124 -5.67 18.23 2.55
C LEU A 124 -5.94 19.21 1.39
N SER A 125 -5.26 20.36 1.37
CA SER A 125 -5.40 21.36 0.31
C SER A 125 -4.72 20.93 -1.01
N ALA A 126 -3.79 19.96 -0.99
CA ALA A 126 -3.15 19.47 -2.21
C ALA A 126 -4.13 18.80 -3.18
N LYS A 127 -5.26 18.27 -2.69
CA LYS A 127 -6.32 17.68 -3.54
C LYS A 127 -6.97 18.68 -4.49
N ASP A 128 -6.85 19.99 -4.20
CA ASP A 128 -7.40 21.06 -5.04
C ASP A 128 -6.44 21.45 -6.18
N GLN A 129 -5.22 20.90 -6.19
CA GLN A 129 -4.24 21.12 -7.26
C GLN A 129 -4.70 20.51 -8.58
N PRO A 130 -4.37 21.14 -9.74
CA PRO A 130 -4.74 20.62 -11.06
C PRO A 130 -4.37 19.15 -11.29
N ALA A 131 -3.21 18.72 -10.77
CA ALA A 131 -2.74 17.34 -10.88
C ALA A 131 -3.74 16.29 -10.35
N TYR A 132 -4.53 16.66 -9.32
CA TYR A 132 -5.53 15.78 -8.73
C TYR A 132 -6.84 15.73 -9.54
N GLN A 133 -7.02 16.66 -10.47
CA GLN A 133 -8.22 16.78 -11.32
C GLN A 133 -7.99 16.27 -12.74
N GLU A 134 -6.75 15.99 -13.11
CA GLU A 134 -6.39 15.53 -14.46
C GLU A 134 -6.84 14.10 -14.71
N SER A 135 -7.36 13.86 -15.91
CA SER A 135 -7.64 12.53 -16.42
C SER A 135 -6.36 11.90 -16.94
N SER A 136 -6.14 10.64 -16.64
CA SER A 136 -5.00 9.87 -17.13
C SER A 136 -5.41 9.03 -18.35
N GLU A 137 -4.79 9.29 -19.50
CA GLU A 137 -4.99 8.45 -20.69
C GLU A 137 -4.55 7.01 -20.45
N PHE A 138 -3.47 6.82 -19.71
CA PHE A 138 -2.98 5.50 -19.35
C PHE A 138 -4.04 4.68 -18.58
N TYR A 139 -4.79 5.33 -17.71
CA TYR A 139 -5.89 4.74 -16.93
C TYR A 139 -7.27 4.99 -17.56
N SER A 140 -7.36 4.89 -18.90
CA SER A 140 -8.64 4.96 -19.63
C SER A 140 -9.46 6.24 -19.37
N GLY A 141 -8.80 7.35 -19.12
CA GLY A 141 -9.44 8.64 -18.82
C GLY A 141 -9.85 8.82 -17.35
N GLN A 142 -9.48 7.91 -16.46
CA GLN A 142 -9.78 7.99 -15.03
C GLN A 142 -9.00 9.13 -14.37
N LYS A 143 -9.65 9.83 -13.42
CA LYS A 143 -9.03 10.83 -12.56
C LYS A 143 -8.44 10.15 -11.32
N VAL A 144 -7.29 9.51 -11.51
CA VAL A 144 -6.69 8.59 -10.54
C VAL A 144 -6.48 9.23 -9.17
N PHE A 145 -5.95 10.46 -9.12
CA PHE A 145 -5.66 11.13 -7.84
C PHE A 145 -6.91 11.67 -7.14
N GLU A 146 -7.97 12.04 -7.89
CA GLU A 146 -9.27 12.34 -7.33
C GLU A 146 -9.85 11.10 -6.62
N ASP A 147 -9.78 9.95 -7.27
CA ASP A 147 -10.25 8.68 -6.71
C ASP A 147 -9.44 8.26 -5.48
N PHE A 148 -8.11 8.33 -5.54
CA PHE A 148 -7.26 8.06 -4.37
C PHE A 148 -7.59 8.99 -3.20
N SER A 149 -7.86 10.27 -3.44
CA SER A 149 -8.23 11.22 -2.40
C SER A 149 -9.56 10.85 -1.73
N LYS A 150 -10.54 10.38 -2.51
CA LYS A 150 -11.83 9.89 -1.97
C LYS A 150 -11.61 8.66 -1.09
N TRP A 151 -10.89 7.66 -1.59
CA TRP A 151 -10.66 6.42 -0.85
C TRP A 151 -9.78 6.60 0.38
N THR A 152 -8.82 7.53 0.34
CA THR A 152 -8.00 7.86 1.51
C THR A 152 -8.85 8.35 2.68
N ALA A 153 -9.94 9.08 2.42
CA ALA A 153 -10.86 9.53 3.45
C ALA A 153 -11.67 8.39 4.10
N GLU A 154 -11.75 7.24 3.44
CA GLU A 154 -12.47 6.05 3.91
C GLU A 154 -11.57 5.06 4.67
N ILE A 155 -10.25 5.31 4.73
CA ILE A 155 -9.31 4.42 5.42
C ILE A 155 -9.64 4.40 6.92
N PRO A 156 -9.90 3.23 7.51
CA PRO A 156 -10.10 3.12 8.95
C PRO A 156 -8.84 3.53 9.70
N GLN A 157 -9.03 4.15 10.87
CA GLN A 157 -7.90 4.45 11.74
C GLN A 157 -7.19 3.16 12.16
N VAL A 158 -5.89 3.07 11.89
CA VAL A 158 -5.03 1.96 12.30
C VAL A 158 -4.12 2.43 13.42
N ASN A 159 -4.11 1.70 14.52
CA ASN A 159 -3.18 1.94 15.61
C ASN A 159 -1.94 1.06 15.43
N TYR A 160 -0.90 1.63 14.84
CA TYR A 160 0.39 0.96 14.72
C TYR A 160 1.12 1.01 16.07
N GLY A 161 1.31 -0.15 16.70
CA GLY A 161 2.19 -0.31 17.85
C GLY A 161 3.66 -0.39 17.45
N GLN A 162 4.56 -0.30 18.42
CA GLN A 162 6.01 -0.45 18.17
C GLN A 162 6.37 -1.80 17.56
N GLU A 163 5.59 -2.83 17.90
CA GLU A 163 5.83 -4.22 17.50
C GLU A 163 5.14 -4.64 16.21
N THR A 164 4.48 -3.71 15.50
CA THR A 164 3.68 -4.03 14.30
C THR A 164 4.47 -4.84 13.28
N TYR A 165 5.67 -4.42 12.95
CA TYR A 165 6.49 -5.10 11.94
C TYR A 165 7.09 -6.43 12.44
N ALA A 166 7.38 -6.53 13.73
CA ALA A 166 7.80 -7.80 14.32
C ALA A 166 6.67 -8.84 14.28
N ILE A 167 5.45 -8.42 14.59
CA ILE A 167 4.24 -9.27 14.49
C ILE A 167 3.97 -9.65 13.02
N GLU A 168 4.08 -8.70 12.10
CA GLU A 168 3.91 -8.95 10.67
C GLU A 168 4.85 -10.07 10.17
N ALA A 169 6.12 -10.03 10.55
CA ALA A 169 7.11 -11.03 10.16
C ALA A 169 6.71 -12.45 10.64
N VAL A 170 6.27 -12.58 11.90
CA VAL A 170 5.81 -13.86 12.45
C VAL A 170 4.55 -14.37 11.74
N VAL A 171 3.61 -13.47 11.41
CA VAL A 171 2.40 -13.83 10.67
C VAL A 171 2.74 -14.25 9.23
N ALA A 172 3.66 -13.56 8.57
CA ALA A 172 4.10 -13.90 7.23
C ALA A 172 4.74 -15.30 7.17
N GLU A 173 5.59 -15.64 8.17
CA GLU A 173 6.18 -16.98 8.29
C GLU A 173 5.09 -18.05 8.47
N SER A 174 4.07 -17.75 9.29
CA SER A 174 2.97 -18.71 9.54
C SER A 174 2.15 -19.05 8.29
N LEU A 175 2.13 -18.17 7.29
CA LEU A 175 1.39 -18.38 6.05
C LEU A 175 1.87 -19.62 5.29
N HIS A 176 3.17 -19.90 5.29
CA HIS A 176 3.72 -21.09 4.62
C HIS A 176 3.15 -22.40 5.19
N ARG A 177 2.87 -22.46 6.48
CA ARG A 177 2.24 -23.62 7.12
C ARG A 177 0.82 -23.85 6.60
N ILE A 178 0.06 -22.77 6.41
CA ILE A 178 -1.32 -22.83 5.90
C ILE A 178 -1.33 -23.24 4.42
N ILE A 179 -0.41 -22.71 3.62
CA ILE A 179 -0.24 -23.09 2.21
C ILE A 179 0.08 -24.58 2.10
N ASN A 180 0.88 -25.12 3.00
CA ASN A 180 1.24 -26.53 3.06
C ASN A 180 0.12 -27.43 3.65
N GLY A 181 -1.03 -26.85 4.01
CA GLY A 181 -2.23 -27.61 4.39
C GLY A 181 -2.42 -27.82 5.89
N GLU A 182 -1.63 -27.16 6.76
CA GLU A 182 -1.91 -27.18 8.19
C GLU A 182 -3.23 -26.45 8.50
N ASP A 183 -3.90 -26.88 9.56
CA ASP A 183 -5.13 -26.27 10.03
C ASP A 183 -4.89 -24.81 10.45
N THR A 184 -5.65 -23.89 9.85
CA THR A 184 -5.47 -22.44 10.06
C THR A 184 -5.69 -22.00 11.51
N ASP A 185 -6.65 -22.61 12.23
CA ASP A 185 -6.90 -22.24 13.62
C ASP A 185 -5.74 -22.66 14.51
N LYS A 186 -5.18 -23.85 14.26
CA LYS A 186 -3.97 -24.32 14.95
C LYS A 186 -2.77 -23.42 14.67
N VAL A 187 -2.53 -23.09 13.40
CA VAL A 187 -1.43 -22.20 13.00
C VAL A 187 -1.56 -20.85 13.69
N LEU A 188 -2.75 -20.25 13.68
CA LEU A 188 -2.97 -18.96 14.32
C LEU A 188 -2.78 -19.01 15.84
N ALA A 189 -3.21 -20.09 16.51
CA ALA A 189 -2.97 -20.26 17.94
C ALA A 189 -1.48 -20.39 18.29
N ASP A 190 -0.71 -21.09 17.46
CA ASP A 190 0.74 -21.20 17.62
C ASP A 190 1.44 -19.87 17.35
N THR A 191 1.03 -19.17 16.28
CA THR A 191 1.54 -17.82 15.92
C THR A 191 1.30 -16.82 17.07
N GLN A 192 0.11 -16.84 17.68
CA GLN A 192 -0.20 -15.99 18.83
C GLN A 192 0.76 -16.23 20.00
N LYS A 193 1.03 -17.49 20.36
CA LYS A 193 1.99 -17.84 21.41
C LYS A 193 3.41 -17.38 21.09
N GLN A 194 3.82 -17.51 19.81
CA GLN A 194 5.14 -17.07 19.36
C GLN A 194 5.28 -15.54 19.49
N VAL A 195 4.26 -14.77 19.07
CA VAL A 195 4.22 -13.32 19.23
C VAL A 195 4.29 -12.94 20.72
N GLU A 196 3.47 -13.54 21.57
CA GLU A 196 3.47 -13.27 23.01
C GLU A 196 4.84 -13.54 23.66
N ALA A 197 5.49 -14.64 23.28
CA ALA A 197 6.84 -14.97 23.77
C ALA A 197 7.90 -13.97 23.30
N GLN A 198 7.77 -13.46 22.07
CA GLN A 198 8.69 -12.45 21.52
C GLN A 198 8.52 -11.10 22.21
N LEU A 199 7.29 -10.71 22.54
CA LEU A 199 6.98 -9.43 23.21
C LEU A 199 7.28 -9.44 24.71
N ALA A 200 7.47 -10.60 25.31
CA ALA A 200 7.80 -10.74 26.74
C ALA A 200 9.30 -10.56 27.04
N ASN A 201 10.15 -10.51 26.03
CA ASN A 201 11.60 -10.32 26.11
C ASN A 201 12.01 -8.89 25.78
#